data_95ce0a9515fcd77bfe784743093b1323
#
_entry.id   95ce0a9515fcd77bfe784743093b1323
#
_cell.length_a   1.000
_cell.length_b   1.000
_cell.length_c   1.000
_cell.angle_alpha   90.00
_cell.angle_beta   90.00
_cell.angle_gamma   90.00
#
_symmetry.space_group_name_H-M   'P 1'
#
loop_
_entity.id
_entity.type
_entity.pdbx_description
1 polymer ?
#
loop_
_entity_poly.entity_id
_entity_poly.type
_entity_poly.pdbx_seq_one_letter_code
_entity_poly.pdbx_strand_id
1 'polypeptide(L)'
;MKVLHIALTDRGGAGAGMLNQHRALLAQGIDSKVLVAFKRTDLDTVFQAVPNQYMWGTGGAAMFLQKAARRFGICLNRYDRYRRTLYKIRSKHWVHYSMPVTPYDLSEHPLVQEADVINLHFVADFLDYESFFRNVRKPIVWTMRDENPGLGGFHYTSDKEEFYPYFAEIEDEFAAIKKRAVAECERLHIVALSNNMRGYCTQSACFAGRPVTSIPNAINAADFRPYCRNEARKYLGIGENDAVIAFVSCAIGDERKGFADLALAVQRLQAKTSVPLNVLCVGTNDYSGPLPRGCRFFGHITTVDQLSSVYSAADVFAAPSYQESFGKTVVEALCCGTPVVSTPVGIAPEIINERNGALCRVGDIADLARALRHVLERTYDKEAIRQEACSAFRPAAVAEKYIKLYQEVIQ
;
A
#
# COMPACT_ATOMS: atom_id res chain seq x y z
N MET A 1 11.89 19.96 -15.46
CA MET A 1 11.11 19.78 -14.22
C MET A 1 11.80 18.72 -13.38
N LYS A 2 12.16 19.07 -12.14
CA LYS A 2 12.82 18.20 -11.15
C LYS A 2 11.76 17.73 -10.15
N VAL A 3 11.49 16.45 -10.11
CA VAL A 3 10.51 15.82 -9.21
C VAL A 3 11.24 15.07 -8.12
N LEU A 4 10.92 15.35 -6.84
CA LEU A 4 11.43 14.61 -5.70
C LEU A 4 10.32 13.77 -5.08
N HIS A 5 10.47 12.45 -5.07
CA HIS A 5 9.62 11.56 -4.28
C HIS A 5 10.19 11.37 -2.88
N ILE A 6 9.34 11.45 -1.85
CA ILE A 6 9.72 11.21 -0.45
C ILE A 6 8.88 10.06 0.10
N ALA A 7 9.53 9.03 0.64
CA ALA A 7 8.87 7.88 1.26
C ALA A 7 9.73 7.27 2.38
N LEU A 8 9.13 6.54 3.30
CA LEU A 8 9.87 5.85 4.36
C LEU A 8 10.87 4.84 3.80
N THR A 9 10.49 4.09 2.77
CA THR A 9 11.33 3.05 2.14
C THR A 9 10.95 2.86 0.67
N ASP A 10 11.87 2.34 -0.10
CA ASP A 10 11.70 1.95 -1.50
C ASP A 10 11.25 0.48 -1.68
N ARG A 11 10.83 -0.21 -0.59
CA ARG A 11 10.26 -1.57 -0.61
C ARG A 11 8.84 -1.61 -0.06
N GLY A 12 8.23 -2.81 -0.15
CA GLY A 12 6.82 -3.02 0.21
C GLY A 12 5.86 -2.45 -0.82
N GLY A 13 4.55 -2.55 -0.55
CA GLY A 13 3.51 -2.12 -1.50
C GLY A 13 3.56 -0.64 -1.86
N ALA A 14 3.75 0.23 -0.86
CA ALA A 14 3.85 1.67 -1.04
C ALA A 14 5.14 2.07 -1.78
N GLY A 15 6.29 1.50 -1.37
CA GLY A 15 7.59 1.75 -2.02
C GLY A 15 7.61 1.27 -3.46
N ALA A 16 7.11 0.08 -3.75
CA ALA A 16 7.00 -0.44 -5.12
C ALA A 16 6.11 0.45 -6.01
N GLY A 17 4.95 0.90 -5.47
CA GLY A 17 4.08 1.82 -6.20
C GLY A 17 4.74 3.17 -6.49
N MET A 18 5.53 3.71 -5.55
CA MET A 18 6.34 4.91 -5.74
C MET A 18 7.43 4.68 -6.81
N LEU A 19 8.18 3.58 -6.73
CA LEU A 19 9.23 3.27 -7.71
C LEU A 19 8.68 3.06 -9.12
N ASN A 20 7.50 2.46 -9.28
CA ASN A 20 6.86 2.33 -10.58
C ASN A 20 6.54 3.71 -11.18
N GLN A 21 6.03 4.63 -10.38
CA GLN A 21 5.77 6.01 -10.78
C GLN A 21 7.08 6.73 -11.13
N HIS A 22 8.11 6.63 -10.29
CA HIS A 22 9.43 7.21 -10.52
C HIS A 22 10.05 6.72 -11.84
N ARG A 23 10.07 5.40 -12.09
CA ARG A 23 10.56 4.83 -13.33
C ARG A 23 9.76 5.29 -14.54
N ALA A 24 8.44 5.39 -14.41
CA ALA A 24 7.58 5.88 -15.47
C ALA A 24 7.87 7.35 -15.84
N LEU A 25 8.15 8.20 -14.86
CA LEU A 25 8.56 9.59 -15.07
C LEU A 25 9.93 9.69 -15.74
N LEU A 26 10.92 8.90 -15.29
CA LEU A 26 12.24 8.82 -15.93
C LEU A 26 12.12 8.41 -17.40
N ALA A 27 11.26 7.44 -17.72
CA ALA A 27 11.02 6.99 -19.09
C ALA A 27 10.36 8.08 -19.99
N GLN A 28 9.74 9.10 -19.37
CA GLN A 28 9.20 10.29 -20.06
C GLN A 28 10.20 11.47 -20.06
N GLY A 29 11.46 11.26 -19.70
CA GLY A 29 12.51 12.29 -19.68
C GLY A 29 12.40 13.30 -18.53
N ILE A 30 11.63 13.01 -17.48
CA ILE A 30 11.54 13.84 -16.28
C ILE A 30 12.73 13.57 -15.36
N ASP A 31 13.40 14.62 -14.87
CA ASP A 31 14.41 14.50 -13.82
C ASP A 31 13.73 14.14 -12.49
N SER A 32 13.70 12.85 -12.20
CA SER A 32 13.03 12.29 -11.04
C SER A 32 14.03 11.64 -10.08
N LYS A 33 13.95 11.99 -8.81
CA LYS A 33 14.77 11.45 -7.71
C LYS A 33 13.89 10.98 -6.57
N VAL A 34 14.42 10.07 -5.74
CA VAL A 34 13.73 9.50 -4.59
C VAL A 34 14.56 9.70 -3.34
N LEU A 35 13.95 10.19 -2.25
CA LEU A 35 14.57 10.31 -0.93
C LEU A 35 13.83 9.42 0.06
N VAL A 36 14.54 8.50 0.71
CA VAL A 36 13.97 7.54 1.67
C VAL A 36 14.73 7.52 2.99
N ALA A 37 14.08 7.12 4.09
CA ALA A 37 14.77 6.82 5.35
C ALA A 37 15.56 5.50 5.24
N PHE A 38 15.01 4.50 4.54
CA PHE A 38 15.62 3.18 4.40
C PHE A 38 15.71 2.79 2.92
N LYS A 39 16.90 2.98 2.33
CA LYS A 39 17.19 2.52 0.97
C LYS A 39 17.45 1.01 0.97
N ARG A 40 16.79 0.28 0.07
CA ARG A 40 16.86 -1.17 -0.08
C ARG A 40 17.13 -1.62 -1.52
N THR A 41 17.15 -0.69 -2.48
CA THR A 41 17.48 -0.92 -3.89
C THR A 41 18.83 -0.28 -4.22
N ASP A 42 19.49 -0.78 -5.26
CA ASP A 42 20.77 -0.25 -5.73
C ASP A 42 20.62 0.84 -6.81
N LEU A 43 19.44 1.45 -6.91
CA LEU A 43 19.17 2.51 -7.89
C LEU A 43 19.92 3.79 -7.53
N ASP A 44 20.67 4.35 -8.49
CA ASP A 44 21.47 5.59 -8.31
C ASP A 44 20.59 6.82 -8.11
N THR A 45 19.33 6.78 -8.55
CA THR A 45 18.34 7.85 -8.39
C THR A 45 17.61 7.82 -7.05
N VAL A 46 17.91 6.81 -6.20
CA VAL A 46 17.35 6.68 -4.84
C VAL A 46 18.42 7.03 -3.82
N PHE A 47 18.10 7.95 -2.93
CA PHE A 47 18.99 8.48 -1.90
C PHE A 47 18.45 8.17 -0.50
N GLN A 48 19.34 7.97 0.45
CA GLN A 48 18.96 7.74 1.84
C GLN A 48 19.23 9.00 2.67
N ALA A 49 18.17 9.45 3.39
CA ALA A 49 18.31 10.51 4.38
C ALA A 49 18.90 9.97 5.69
N VAL A 50 19.56 10.84 6.43
CA VAL A 50 20.05 10.55 7.78
C VAL A 50 19.30 11.39 8.81
N PRO A 51 19.05 10.90 10.03
CA PRO A 51 18.48 11.71 11.09
C PRO A 51 19.39 12.88 11.43
N ASN A 52 18.85 14.08 11.50
CA ASN A 52 19.59 15.31 11.69
C ASN A 52 19.03 16.23 12.78
N GLN A 53 17.86 15.93 13.35
CA GLN A 53 17.30 16.69 14.46
C GLN A 53 17.06 15.80 15.70
N TYR A 54 16.88 16.42 16.85
CA TYR A 54 16.76 15.72 18.14
C TYR A 54 17.97 14.82 18.48
N MET A 55 19.11 15.03 17.82
CA MET A 55 20.36 14.31 18.03
C MET A 55 21.38 15.24 18.72
N TRP A 56 22.08 14.76 19.73
CA TRP A 56 23.14 15.51 20.43
C TRP A 56 24.48 15.45 19.66
N GLY A 57 24.43 15.64 18.34
CA GLY A 57 25.59 15.49 17.47
C GLY A 57 25.73 14.08 16.88
N THR A 58 26.61 13.97 15.90
CA THR A 58 26.85 12.75 15.11
C THR A 58 28.05 11.94 15.60
N GLY A 59 28.80 12.42 16.58
CA GLY A 59 29.96 11.72 17.14
C GLY A 59 29.58 10.51 17.99
N GLY A 60 30.43 9.47 18.00
CA GLY A 60 30.18 8.20 18.70
C GLY A 60 29.90 8.37 20.20
N ALA A 61 30.56 9.30 20.89
CA ALA A 61 30.33 9.59 22.30
C ALA A 61 28.94 10.20 22.57
N ALA A 62 28.50 11.15 21.72
CA ALA A 62 27.17 11.75 21.83
C ALA A 62 26.07 10.72 21.59
N MET A 63 26.22 9.86 20.59
CA MET A 63 25.31 8.76 20.32
C MET A 63 25.25 7.75 21.46
N PHE A 64 26.40 7.44 22.09
CA PHE A 64 26.44 6.56 23.24
C PHE A 64 25.70 7.15 24.45
N LEU A 65 25.94 8.43 24.77
CA LEU A 65 25.26 9.14 25.85
C LEU A 65 23.74 9.22 25.61
N GLN A 66 23.30 9.46 24.39
CA GLN A 66 21.88 9.46 24.04
C GLN A 66 21.26 8.06 24.23
N LYS A 67 21.95 7.00 23.78
CA LYS A 67 21.48 5.62 24.00
C LYS A 67 21.41 5.30 25.48
N ALA A 68 22.41 5.68 26.27
CA ALA A 68 22.42 5.48 27.72
C ALA A 68 21.28 6.23 28.39
N ALA A 69 21.10 7.53 28.13
CA ALA A 69 20.01 8.32 28.68
C ALA A 69 18.64 7.71 28.37
N ARG A 70 18.41 7.30 27.12
CA ARG A 70 17.18 6.61 26.70
C ARG A 70 16.97 5.27 27.41
N ARG A 71 18.03 4.51 27.66
CA ARG A 71 17.99 3.24 28.41
C ARG A 71 17.56 3.45 29.87
N PHE A 72 17.97 4.56 30.49
CA PHE A 72 17.53 4.95 31.83
C PHE A 72 16.19 5.68 31.85
N GLY A 73 15.49 5.74 30.71
CA GLY A 73 14.16 6.34 30.61
C GLY A 73 14.15 7.87 30.65
N ILE A 74 15.27 8.52 30.42
CA ILE A 74 15.38 9.97 30.30
C ILE A 74 14.88 10.37 28.91
N CYS A 75 13.82 11.18 28.86
CA CYS A 75 13.30 11.77 27.64
C CYS A 75 14.07 13.08 27.38
N LEU A 76 14.86 13.11 26.31
CA LEU A 76 15.71 14.27 25.97
C LEU A 76 14.95 15.34 25.18
N ASN A 77 13.86 14.94 24.52
CA ASN A 77 13.04 15.79 23.68
C ASN A 77 11.65 15.21 23.50
N ARG A 78 10.78 15.91 22.75
CA ARG A 78 9.40 15.48 22.50
C ARG A 78 9.30 14.15 21.71
N TYR A 79 10.22 13.89 20.78
CA TYR A 79 10.28 12.62 20.05
C TYR A 79 10.52 11.43 21.01
N ASP A 80 11.46 11.56 21.96
CA ASP A 80 11.72 10.51 22.95
C ASP A 80 10.51 10.27 23.88
N ARG A 81 9.77 11.37 24.24
CA ARG A 81 8.55 11.28 25.03
C ARG A 81 7.47 10.47 24.29
N TYR A 82 7.16 10.82 23.05
CA TYR A 82 6.16 10.11 22.24
C TYR A 82 6.54 8.65 21.99
N ARG A 83 7.79 8.39 21.64
CA ARG A 83 8.30 7.04 21.46
C ARG A 83 8.14 6.18 22.70
N ARG A 84 8.40 6.74 23.87
CA ARG A 84 8.23 6.03 25.16
C ARG A 84 6.75 5.78 25.47
N THR A 85 5.89 6.73 25.24
CA THR A 85 4.43 6.59 25.40
C THR A 85 3.90 5.48 24.49
N LEU A 86 4.25 5.52 23.22
CA LEU A 86 3.85 4.50 22.26
C LEU A 86 4.38 3.11 22.63
N TYR A 87 5.62 3.00 23.07
CA TYR A 87 6.15 1.72 23.52
C TYR A 87 5.33 1.10 24.66
N LYS A 88 4.90 1.92 25.63
CA LYS A 88 4.07 1.47 26.74
C LYS A 88 2.68 0.99 26.28
N ILE A 89 2.06 1.71 25.35
CA ILE A 89 0.73 1.35 24.81
C ILE A 89 0.86 0.07 23.99
N ARG A 90 1.79 0.03 23.03
CA ARG A 90 2.00 -1.10 22.12
C ARG A 90 2.42 -2.39 22.81
N SER A 91 3.05 -2.32 23.96
CA SER A 91 3.37 -3.52 24.74
C SER A 91 2.13 -4.27 25.23
N LYS A 92 0.96 -3.62 25.21
CA LYS A 92 -0.33 -4.18 25.63
C LYS A 92 -1.33 -4.32 24.48
N HIS A 93 -1.27 -3.37 23.54
CA HIS A 93 -2.21 -3.23 22.41
C HIS A 93 -1.41 -3.00 21.14
N TRP A 94 -1.03 -4.08 20.45
CA TRP A 94 -0.20 -3.97 19.27
C TRP A 94 -1.05 -3.60 18.07
N VAL A 95 -0.71 -2.49 17.42
CA VAL A 95 -1.27 -2.04 16.16
C VAL A 95 -0.20 -1.25 15.39
N HIS A 96 -0.31 -1.20 14.07
CA HIS A 96 0.56 -0.36 13.27
C HIS A 96 0.18 1.11 13.49
N TYR A 97 1.10 1.85 14.09
CA TYR A 97 0.87 3.22 14.54
C TYR A 97 2.14 4.05 14.36
N SER A 98 2.07 5.23 13.76
CA SER A 98 3.23 6.06 13.40
C SER A 98 3.14 7.46 13.98
N MET A 99 4.31 8.09 14.14
CA MET A 99 4.44 9.43 14.73
C MET A 99 4.62 10.52 13.66
N PRO A 100 3.99 11.70 13.79
CA PRO A 100 4.25 12.87 12.96
C PRO A 100 5.48 13.67 13.40
N VAL A 101 6.12 13.28 14.48
CA VAL A 101 7.33 13.88 15.05
C VAL A 101 8.46 12.89 14.91
N THR A 102 9.51 13.25 14.17
CA THR A 102 10.59 12.33 13.81
C THR A 102 11.96 13.00 13.93
N PRO A 103 13.07 12.24 13.97
CA PRO A 103 14.40 12.80 14.00
C PRO A 103 14.90 13.27 12.62
N TYR A 104 14.03 13.39 11.62
CA TYR A 104 14.39 13.80 10.26
C TYR A 104 13.80 15.18 9.95
N ASP A 105 14.64 16.22 9.97
CA ASP A 105 14.30 17.49 9.34
C ASP A 105 14.81 17.47 7.90
N LEU A 106 13.89 17.33 6.96
CA LEU A 106 14.21 17.25 5.54
C LEU A 106 14.16 18.62 4.86
N SER A 107 13.75 19.68 5.56
CA SER A 107 13.54 21.00 4.96
C SER A 107 14.79 21.55 4.27
N GLU A 108 15.97 21.37 4.88
CA GLU A 108 17.25 21.84 4.34
C GLU A 108 17.99 20.79 3.49
N HIS A 109 17.36 19.64 3.23
CA HIS A 109 18.02 18.61 2.43
C HIS A 109 18.24 19.09 0.98
N PRO A 110 19.44 18.93 0.37
CA PRO A 110 19.74 19.47 -0.97
C PRO A 110 18.73 19.07 -2.02
N LEU A 111 18.26 17.80 -2.04
CA LEU A 111 17.25 17.33 -2.98
C LEU A 111 15.90 18.04 -2.81
N VAL A 112 15.52 18.39 -1.57
CA VAL A 112 14.30 19.17 -1.28
C VAL A 112 14.43 20.59 -1.82
N GLN A 113 15.59 21.21 -1.61
CA GLN A 113 15.86 22.56 -2.09
C GLN A 113 15.93 22.65 -3.62
N GLU A 114 16.49 21.63 -4.29
CA GLU A 114 16.63 21.58 -5.75
C GLU A 114 15.32 21.24 -6.49
N ALA A 115 14.35 20.60 -5.82
CA ALA A 115 13.12 20.14 -6.45
C ALA A 115 12.22 21.28 -6.92
N ASP A 116 11.60 21.14 -8.09
CA ASP A 116 10.53 22.02 -8.55
C ASP A 116 9.18 21.62 -7.91
N VAL A 117 8.98 20.34 -7.68
CA VAL A 117 7.81 19.75 -7.01
C VAL A 117 8.21 18.55 -6.17
N ILE A 118 7.57 18.40 -5.01
CA ILE A 118 7.78 17.28 -4.10
C ILE A 118 6.55 16.39 -4.11
N ASN A 119 6.74 15.08 -4.34
CA ASN A 119 5.66 14.11 -4.20
C ASN A 119 5.89 13.27 -2.93
N LEU A 120 5.06 13.50 -1.92
CA LEU A 120 5.01 12.70 -0.72
C LEU A 120 4.24 11.39 -0.99
N HIS A 121 4.73 10.29 -0.41
CA HIS A 121 4.08 8.99 -0.46
C HIS A 121 3.80 8.46 0.96
N PHE A 122 4.30 7.29 1.29
CA PHE A 122 4.25 6.75 2.64
C PHE A 122 5.39 7.36 3.48
N VAL A 123 5.08 8.43 4.20
CA VAL A 123 6.06 9.23 4.98
C VAL A 123 5.94 9.02 6.50
N ALA A 124 5.16 8.03 6.93
CA ALA A 124 4.96 7.68 8.32
C ALA A 124 6.30 7.37 9.01
N ASP A 125 6.48 7.85 10.25
CA ASP A 125 7.73 7.76 11.03
C ASP A 125 8.99 8.32 10.35
N PHE A 126 8.84 9.05 9.24
CA PHE A 126 9.95 9.63 8.50
C PHE A 126 9.86 11.16 8.38
N LEU A 127 8.70 11.70 8.05
CA LEU A 127 8.53 13.13 7.94
C LEU A 127 8.27 13.76 9.31
N ASP A 128 9.08 14.74 9.72
CA ASP A 128 8.70 15.64 10.80
C ASP A 128 7.74 16.70 10.24
N TYR A 129 6.46 16.58 10.58
CA TYR A 129 5.42 17.38 9.94
C TYR A 129 5.59 18.88 10.18
N GLU A 130 5.88 19.28 11.43
CA GLU A 130 5.94 20.72 11.77
C GLU A 130 7.13 21.41 11.10
N SER A 131 8.33 20.81 11.12
CA SER A 131 9.51 21.41 10.49
C SER A 131 9.36 21.44 8.97
N PHE A 132 8.87 20.34 8.39
CA PHE A 132 8.76 20.22 6.95
C PHE A 132 7.75 21.20 6.35
N PHE A 133 6.48 21.18 6.78
CA PHE A 133 5.45 22.04 6.20
C PHE A 133 5.65 23.53 6.53
N ARG A 134 6.30 23.85 7.65
CA ARG A 134 6.67 25.25 7.99
C ARG A 134 7.76 25.80 7.08
N ASN A 135 8.78 25.02 6.77
CA ASN A 135 10.00 25.52 6.12
C ASN A 135 10.03 25.27 4.60
N VAL A 136 9.31 24.27 4.10
CA VAL A 136 9.27 23.93 2.67
C VAL A 136 8.19 24.75 1.97
N ARG A 137 8.60 25.60 1.01
CA ARG A 137 7.72 26.47 0.21
C ARG A 137 7.49 25.95 -1.22
N LYS A 138 7.96 24.75 -1.50
CA LYS A 138 7.78 24.10 -2.82
C LYS A 138 6.35 23.59 -2.97
N PRO A 139 5.82 23.48 -4.20
CA PRO A 139 4.58 22.74 -4.44
C PRO A 139 4.71 21.30 -3.97
N ILE A 140 3.67 20.83 -3.28
CA ILE A 140 3.62 19.46 -2.75
C ILE A 140 2.43 18.74 -3.37
N VAL A 141 2.70 17.58 -3.97
CA VAL A 141 1.71 16.59 -4.32
C VAL A 141 1.80 15.45 -3.31
N TRP A 142 0.69 15.03 -2.71
CA TRP A 142 0.71 13.93 -1.76
C TRP A 142 -0.08 12.74 -2.29
N THR A 143 0.63 11.71 -2.74
CA THR A 143 0.03 10.46 -3.20
C THR A 143 -0.28 9.57 -2.01
N MET A 144 -1.56 9.39 -1.71
CA MET A 144 -2.06 8.68 -0.55
C MET A 144 -1.88 7.17 -0.70
N ARG A 145 -0.96 6.61 0.10
CA ARG A 145 -0.66 5.17 0.11
C ARG A 145 -1.47 4.40 1.16
N ASP A 146 -1.96 5.11 2.17
CA ASP A 146 -2.88 4.68 3.22
C ASP A 146 -3.62 5.90 3.78
N GLU A 147 -4.36 5.72 4.87
CA GLU A 147 -5.14 6.79 5.51
C GLU A 147 -4.34 7.54 6.59
N ASN A 148 -3.13 7.11 6.94
CA ASN A 148 -2.32 7.68 8.01
C ASN A 148 -2.17 9.21 7.94
N PRO A 149 -1.98 9.85 6.77
CA PRO A 149 -1.86 11.31 6.72
C PRO A 149 -3.09 12.07 7.23
N GLY A 150 -4.27 11.50 7.11
CA GLY A 150 -5.52 12.09 7.58
C GLY A 150 -5.94 11.69 9.01
N LEU A 151 -5.21 10.74 9.63
CA LEU A 151 -5.37 10.26 10.99
C LEU A 151 -4.24 10.80 11.89
N GLY A 152 -4.28 10.55 13.20
CA GLY A 152 -3.19 10.91 14.11
C GLY A 152 -1.96 10.03 13.88
N GLY A 153 -2.05 8.78 14.27
CA GLY A 153 -0.99 7.80 14.10
C GLY A 153 -1.43 6.49 13.48
N PHE A 154 -2.71 6.16 13.52
CA PHE A 154 -3.25 4.97 12.86
C PHE A 154 -3.05 5.02 11.34
N HIS A 155 -3.01 3.84 10.70
CA HIS A 155 -2.85 3.71 9.26
C HIS A 155 -4.17 3.48 8.54
N TYR A 156 -5.19 3.02 9.25
CA TYR A 156 -6.53 2.77 8.73
C TYR A 156 -7.60 3.17 9.74
N THR A 157 -8.75 3.58 9.23
CA THR A 157 -9.91 3.96 10.05
C THR A 157 -10.40 2.77 10.87
N SER A 158 -10.37 1.54 10.33
CA SER A 158 -10.74 0.33 11.06
C SER A 158 -9.89 0.11 12.31
N ASP A 159 -8.56 0.28 12.20
CA ASP A 159 -7.66 0.18 13.34
C ASP A 159 -7.97 1.26 14.39
N LYS A 160 -8.29 2.48 13.92
CA LYS A 160 -8.71 3.57 14.81
C LYS A 160 -10.01 3.23 15.53
N GLU A 161 -11.02 2.73 14.84
CA GLU A 161 -12.31 2.38 15.45
C GLU A 161 -12.14 1.33 16.56
N GLU A 162 -11.24 0.36 16.38
CA GLU A 162 -10.98 -0.70 17.36
C GLU A 162 -10.08 -0.23 18.51
N PHE A 163 -8.97 0.45 18.21
CA PHE A 163 -7.91 0.73 19.18
C PHE A 163 -7.93 2.14 19.76
N TYR A 164 -8.79 3.05 19.28
CA TYR A 164 -8.85 4.43 19.74
C TYR A 164 -8.91 4.59 21.26
N PRO A 165 -9.69 3.80 22.02
CA PRO A 165 -9.76 3.97 23.49
C PRO A 165 -8.39 3.85 24.19
N TYR A 166 -7.45 3.12 23.61
CA TYR A 166 -6.12 2.94 24.18
C TYR A 166 -5.12 4.01 23.74
N PHE A 167 -5.40 4.71 22.65
CA PHE A 167 -4.52 5.70 22.01
C PHE A 167 -5.10 7.12 22.03
N ALA A 168 -6.28 7.35 22.58
CA ALA A 168 -7.08 8.58 22.40
C ALA A 168 -6.26 9.87 22.56
N GLU A 169 -5.54 10.03 23.69
CA GLU A 169 -4.75 11.22 23.98
C GLU A 169 -3.69 11.49 22.92
N ILE A 170 -2.93 10.45 22.55
CA ILE A 170 -1.83 10.59 21.58
C ILE A 170 -2.35 10.67 20.13
N GLU A 171 -3.47 10.01 19.82
CA GLU A 171 -4.12 10.09 18.52
C GLU A 171 -4.64 11.49 18.23
N ASP A 172 -5.32 12.10 19.21
CA ASP A 172 -5.87 13.44 19.06
C ASP A 172 -4.76 14.49 19.01
N GLU A 173 -3.70 14.34 19.81
CA GLU A 173 -2.52 15.21 19.75
C GLU A 173 -1.84 15.13 18.38
N PHE A 174 -1.64 13.91 17.84
CA PHE A 174 -0.99 13.71 16.54
C PHE A 174 -1.87 14.21 15.39
N ALA A 175 -3.16 13.97 15.44
CA ALA A 175 -4.11 14.50 14.45
C ALA A 175 -4.07 16.04 14.43
N ALA A 176 -4.02 16.67 15.61
CA ALA A 176 -3.91 18.12 15.73
C ALA A 176 -2.57 18.65 15.20
N ILE A 177 -1.45 17.97 15.45
CA ILE A 177 -0.11 18.32 14.89
C ILE A 177 -0.17 18.27 13.36
N LYS A 178 -0.65 17.16 12.78
CA LYS A 178 -0.74 17.01 11.32
C LYS A 178 -1.63 18.06 10.69
N LYS A 179 -2.84 18.26 11.25
CA LYS A 179 -3.80 19.25 10.74
C LYS A 179 -3.21 20.67 10.72
N ARG A 180 -2.53 21.09 11.80
CA ARG A 180 -1.89 22.42 11.85
C ARG A 180 -0.75 22.51 10.83
N ALA A 181 0.13 21.51 10.77
CA ALA A 181 1.25 21.51 9.87
C ALA A 181 0.79 21.54 8.38
N VAL A 182 -0.17 20.72 8.01
CA VAL A 182 -0.73 20.69 6.65
C VAL A 182 -1.41 22.00 6.29
N ALA A 183 -2.03 22.69 7.26
CA ALA A 183 -2.65 24.00 7.03
C ALA A 183 -1.63 25.09 6.65
N GLU A 184 -0.38 24.99 7.12
CA GLU A 184 0.71 25.92 6.77
C GLU A 184 1.21 25.76 5.31
N CYS A 185 0.87 24.65 4.64
CA CYS A 185 1.26 24.41 3.24
C CYS A 185 0.30 25.11 2.27
N GLU A 186 0.75 26.14 1.57
CA GLU A 186 -0.07 26.90 0.63
C GLU A 186 -0.42 26.09 -0.63
N ARG A 187 0.56 25.38 -1.20
CA ARG A 187 0.45 24.64 -2.46
C ARG A 187 0.51 23.13 -2.23
N LEU A 188 -0.59 22.57 -1.71
CA LEU A 188 -0.76 21.13 -1.49
C LEU A 188 -1.88 20.59 -2.36
N HIS A 189 -1.58 19.56 -3.15
CA HIS A 189 -2.54 18.78 -3.94
C HIS A 189 -2.50 17.31 -3.51
N ILE A 190 -3.66 16.74 -3.24
CA ILE A 190 -3.79 15.34 -2.81
C ILE A 190 -4.07 14.46 -4.04
N VAL A 191 -3.33 13.35 -4.16
CA VAL A 191 -3.62 12.32 -5.15
C VAL A 191 -4.11 11.06 -4.44
N ALA A 192 -5.33 10.68 -4.71
CA ALA A 192 -5.94 9.44 -4.28
C ALA A 192 -5.70 8.34 -5.33
N LEU A 193 -5.45 7.10 -4.89
CA LEU A 193 -5.18 5.98 -5.79
C LEU A 193 -6.45 5.29 -6.31
N SER A 194 -7.60 5.60 -5.71
CA SER A 194 -8.92 5.08 -6.05
C SER A 194 -10.02 6.06 -5.65
N ASN A 195 -11.24 5.86 -6.13
CA ASN A 195 -12.38 6.69 -5.73
C ASN A 195 -12.76 6.47 -4.25
N ASN A 196 -12.56 5.27 -3.70
CA ASN A 196 -12.70 5.03 -2.27
C ASN A 196 -11.73 5.93 -1.48
N MET A 197 -10.46 5.95 -1.83
CA MET A 197 -9.46 6.81 -1.20
C MET A 197 -9.76 8.29 -1.43
N ARG A 198 -10.27 8.68 -2.61
CA ARG A 198 -10.70 10.04 -2.87
C ARG A 198 -11.83 10.47 -1.93
N GLY A 199 -12.81 9.60 -1.72
CA GLY A 199 -13.90 9.83 -0.75
C GLY A 199 -13.35 10.08 0.66
N TYR A 200 -12.42 9.24 1.11
CA TYR A 200 -11.72 9.43 2.38
C TYR A 200 -11.01 10.80 2.45
N CYS A 201 -10.20 11.12 1.45
CA CYS A 201 -9.42 12.38 1.43
C CYS A 201 -10.30 13.62 1.45
N THR A 202 -11.42 13.62 0.71
CA THR A 202 -12.33 14.77 0.66
C THR A 202 -13.10 14.99 1.95
N GLN A 203 -13.29 13.94 2.75
CA GLN A 203 -13.96 14.01 4.06
C GLN A 203 -12.99 14.28 5.21
N SER A 204 -11.69 14.10 5.01
CA SER A 204 -10.68 14.27 6.06
C SER A 204 -10.54 15.75 6.46
N ALA A 205 -10.69 16.03 7.75
CA ALA A 205 -10.48 17.37 8.31
C ALA A 205 -9.03 17.87 8.15
N CYS A 206 -8.05 16.97 7.96
CA CYS A 206 -6.67 17.31 7.70
C CYS A 206 -6.47 17.96 6.31
N PHE A 207 -7.30 17.56 5.34
CA PHE A 207 -7.21 18.02 3.94
C PHE A 207 -8.33 18.97 3.54
N ALA A 208 -9.06 19.52 4.50
CA ALA A 208 -10.17 20.42 4.22
C ALA A 208 -9.76 21.57 3.28
N GLY A 209 -10.52 21.75 2.19
CA GLY A 209 -10.25 22.77 1.16
C GLY A 209 -9.08 22.46 0.21
N ARG A 210 -8.41 21.32 0.33
CA ARG A 210 -7.34 20.93 -0.59
C ARG A 210 -7.90 20.24 -1.84
N PRO A 211 -7.33 20.49 -3.03
CA PRO A 211 -7.74 19.78 -4.25
C PRO A 211 -7.35 18.31 -4.14
N VAL A 212 -8.27 17.43 -4.59
CA VAL A 212 -8.09 15.97 -4.60
C VAL A 212 -8.35 15.43 -5.99
N THR A 213 -7.36 14.76 -6.58
CA THR A 213 -7.45 14.10 -7.89
C THR A 213 -7.22 12.60 -7.75
N SER A 214 -7.93 11.79 -8.54
CA SER A 214 -7.69 10.34 -8.61
C SER A 214 -6.68 10.01 -9.71
N ILE A 215 -5.53 9.43 -9.33
CA ILE A 215 -4.54 8.87 -10.27
C ILE A 215 -4.14 7.50 -9.74
N PRO A 216 -4.42 6.41 -10.47
CA PRO A 216 -4.13 5.06 -10.00
C PRO A 216 -2.63 4.76 -9.98
N ASN A 217 -2.24 3.64 -9.36
CA ASN A 217 -0.89 3.13 -9.47
C ASN A 217 -0.57 2.68 -10.90
N ALA A 218 0.65 2.94 -11.34
CA ALA A 218 1.20 2.33 -12.53
C ALA A 218 1.51 0.85 -12.30
N ILE A 219 1.07 -0.01 -13.22
CA ILE A 219 1.42 -1.43 -13.24
C ILE A 219 2.12 -1.70 -14.57
N ASN A 220 3.33 -2.23 -14.51
CA ASN A 220 4.06 -2.61 -15.70
C ASN A 220 3.54 -3.97 -16.21
N ALA A 221 2.79 -3.94 -17.30
CA ALA A 221 2.23 -5.14 -17.92
C ALA A 221 3.29 -6.14 -18.40
N ALA A 222 4.53 -5.69 -18.66
CA ALA A 222 5.63 -6.58 -19.02
C ALA A 222 6.07 -7.44 -17.82
N ASP A 223 5.88 -6.94 -16.61
CA ASP A 223 6.20 -7.67 -15.39
C ASP A 223 5.15 -8.77 -15.12
N PHE A 224 3.85 -8.48 -15.33
CA PHE A 224 2.73 -9.39 -15.10
C PHE A 224 2.20 -9.94 -16.42
N ARG A 225 2.89 -10.97 -16.96
CA ARG A 225 2.49 -11.66 -18.20
C ARG A 225 1.93 -13.04 -17.90
N PRO A 226 0.91 -13.48 -18.66
CA PRO A 226 0.34 -14.79 -18.45
C PRO A 226 1.34 -15.88 -18.84
N TYR A 227 1.37 -16.93 -18.06
CA TYR A 227 1.98 -18.21 -18.41
C TYR A 227 0.93 -19.16 -18.96
N CYS A 228 1.35 -20.20 -19.69
CA CYS A 228 0.46 -21.30 -20.03
C CYS A 228 -0.10 -21.91 -18.74
N ARG A 229 -1.44 -21.95 -18.61
CA ARG A 229 -2.13 -22.44 -17.41
C ARG A 229 -1.66 -23.84 -17.00
N ASN A 230 -1.53 -24.75 -17.97
CA ASN A 230 -1.15 -26.14 -17.68
C ASN A 230 0.32 -26.26 -17.25
N GLU A 231 1.21 -25.46 -17.83
CA GLU A 231 2.63 -25.41 -17.41
C GLU A 231 2.77 -24.82 -16.00
N ALA A 232 2.05 -23.72 -15.69
CA ALA A 232 2.02 -23.13 -14.37
C ALA A 232 1.48 -24.11 -13.32
N ARG A 233 0.40 -24.84 -13.64
CA ARG A 233 -0.16 -25.89 -12.77
C ARG A 233 0.79 -27.04 -12.54
N LYS A 234 1.42 -27.54 -13.61
CA LYS A 234 2.45 -28.60 -13.53
C LYS A 234 3.60 -28.17 -12.63
N TYR A 235 4.10 -26.92 -12.80
CA TYR A 235 5.15 -26.35 -11.95
C TYR A 235 4.74 -26.30 -10.47
N LEU A 236 3.49 -25.96 -10.19
CA LEU A 236 2.94 -25.87 -8.83
C LEU A 236 2.38 -27.21 -8.28
N GLY A 237 2.46 -28.30 -9.06
CA GLY A 237 1.97 -29.62 -8.66
C GLY A 237 0.46 -29.71 -8.50
N ILE A 238 -0.32 -29.01 -9.37
CA ILE A 238 -1.78 -28.93 -9.36
C ILE A 238 -2.33 -29.72 -10.54
N GLY A 239 -3.45 -30.41 -10.33
CA GLY A 239 -4.15 -31.13 -11.40
C GLY A 239 -4.73 -30.18 -12.45
N GLU A 240 -4.72 -30.62 -13.72
CA GLU A 240 -5.22 -29.81 -14.84
C GLU A 240 -6.71 -29.45 -14.70
N ASN A 241 -7.50 -30.36 -14.12
CA ASN A 241 -8.95 -30.23 -13.95
C ASN A 241 -9.39 -29.74 -12.55
N ASP A 242 -8.43 -29.46 -11.66
CA ASP A 242 -8.74 -28.91 -10.34
C ASP A 242 -9.27 -27.47 -10.47
N ALA A 243 -10.21 -27.10 -9.62
CA ALA A 243 -10.57 -25.70 -9.43
C ALA A 243 -9.51 -25.01 -8.55
N VAL A 244 -9.05 -23.82 -8.96
CA VAL A 244 -7.93 -23.14 -8.31
C VAL A 244 -8.29 -21.70 -7.98
N ILE A 245 -8.20 -21.36 -6.71
CA ILE A 245 -8.34 -20.00 -6.19
C ILE A 245 -6.95 -19.50 -5.75
N ALA A 246 -6.52 -18.32 -6.18
CA ALA A 246 -5.31 -17.69 -5.67
C ALA A 246 -5.65 -16.59 -4.65
N PHE A 247 -4.82 -16.47 -3.62
CA PHE A 247 -4.84 -15.40 -2.63
C PHE A 247 -3.42 -14.90 -2.39
N VAL A 248 -3.21 -13.58 -2.44
CA VAL A 248 -1.89 -12.96 -2.31
C VAL A 248 -1.92 -11.82 -1.31
N SER A 249 -1.11 -11.93 -0.26
CA SER A 249 -0.92 -10.89 0.76
C SER A 249 0.53 -10.89 1.25
N CYS A 250 0.99 -9.84 1.90
CA CYS A 250 2.29 -9.86 2.61
C CYS A 250 2.25 -10.81 3.81
N ALA A 251 1.14 -10.80 4.56
CA ALA A 251 0.86 -11.68 5.69
C ALA A 251 -0.54 -12.27 5.50
N ILE A 252 -0.65 -13.59 5.57
CA ILE A 252 -1.93 -14.30 5.35
C ILE A 252 -2.90 -14.04 6.51
N GLY A 253 -2.35 -13.88 7.73
CA GLY A 253 -3.11 -13.58 8.94
C GLY A 253 -3.52 -12.12 9.09
N ASP A 254 -3.16 -11.22 8.16
CA ASP A 254 -3.65 -9.83 8.17
C ASP A 254 -5.18 -9.83 7.99
N GLU A 255 -5.90 -9.54 9.08
CA GLU A 255 -7.37 -9.60 9.12
C GLU A 255 -8.01 -8.69 8.07
N ARG A 256 -7.39 -7.53 7.77
CA ARG A 256 -7.88 -6.60 6.73
C ARG A 256 -7.90 -7.22 5.33
N LYS A 257 -7.14 -8.28 5.09
CA LYS A 257 -7.10 -8.99 3.80
C LYS A 257 -8.18 -10.06 3.64
N GLY A 258 -8.86 -10.42 4.74
CA GLY A 258 -10.04 -11.28 4.72
C GLY A 258 -9.77 -12.75 4.39
N PHE A 259 -8.55 -13.27 4.67
CA PHE A 259 -8.26 -14.68 4.41
C PHE A 259 -9.15 -15.63 5.23
N ALA A 260 -9.52 -15.24 6.46
CA ALA A 260 -10.43 -16.02 7.30
C ALA A 260 -11.80 -16.24 6.61
N ASP A 261 -12.34 -15.18 6.01
CA ASP A 261 -13.61 -15.25 5.26
C ASP A 261 -13.46 -16.12 4.01
N LEU A 262 -12.33 -16.00 3.30
CA LEU A 262 -12.03 -16.84 2.15
C LEU A 262 -11.97 -18.32 2.56
N ALA A 263 -11.27 -18.64 3.64
CA ALA A 263 -11.16 -20.01 4.13
C ALA A 263 -12.53 -20.62 4.43
N LEU A 264 -13.41 -19.89 5.11
CA LEU A 264 -14.78 -20.33 5.41
C LEU A 264 -15.65 -20.41 4.15
N ALA A 265 -15.53 -19.48 3.22
CA ALA A 265 -16.25 -19.50 1.94
C ALA A 265 -15.85 -20.73 1.10
N VAL A 266 -14.56 -21.04 1.04
CA VAL A 266 -14.05 -22.22 0.33
C VAL A 266 -14.52 -23.52 0.99
N GLN A 267 -14.51 -23.63 2.32
CA GLN A 267 -15.07 -24.80 3.03
C GLN A 267 -16.55 -25.03 2.68
N ARG A 268 -17.35 -23.95 2.59
CA ARG A 268 -18.76 -24.02 2.15
C ARG A 268 -18.91 -24.52 0.70
N LEU A 269 -18.00 -24.11 -0.19
CA LEU A 269 -17.98 -24.59 -1.58
C LEU A 269 -17.60 -26.06 -1.64
N GLN A 270 -16.56 -26.46 -0.91
CA GLN A 270 -16.09 -27.86 -0.86
C GLN A 270 -17.16 -28.85 -0.35
N ALA A 271 -18.06 -28.36 0.51
CA ALA A 271 -19.20 -29.17 0.96
C ALA A 271 -20.26 -29.42 -0.14
N LYS A 272 -20.22 -28.69 -1.26
CA LYS A 272 -21.24 -28.71 -2.33
C LYS A 272 -20.70 -29.14 -3.69
N THR A 273 -19.43 -29.47 -3.80
CA THR A 273 -18.78 -29.89 -5.05
C THR A 273 -17.92 -31.13 -4.85
N SER A 274 -17.87 -32.01 -5.87
CA SER A 274 -16.92 -33.10 -5.94
C SER A 274 -15.61 -32.75 -6.66
N VAL A 275 -15.55 -31.59 -7.31
CA VAL A 275 -14.34 -31.13 -7.99
C VAL A 275 -13.31 -30.75 -6.94
N PRO A 276 -12.05 -31.25 -7.05
CA PRO A 276 -10.98 -30.81 -6.15
C PRO A 276 -10.76 -29.30 -6.27
N LEU A 277 -10.74 -28.61 -5.11
CA LEU A 277 -10.60 -27.17 -5.05
C LEU A 277 -9.36 -26.84 -4.24
N ASN A 278 -8.38 -26.21 -4.90
CA ASN A 278 -7.12 -25.78 -4.31
C ASN A 278 -7.14 -24.27 -4.02
N VAL A 279 -6.51 -23.87 -2.92
CA VAL A 279 -6.26 -22.45 -2.60
C VAL A 279 -4.77 -22.22 -2.55
N LEU A 280 -4.25 -21.38 -3.45
CA LEU A 280 -2.84 -21.01 -3.52
C LEU A 280 -2.62 -19.72 -2.73
N CYS A 281 -1.93 -19.81 -1.61
CA CYS A 281 -1.68 -18.70 -0.70
C CYS A 281 -0.24 -18.22 -0.84
N VAL A 282 -0.05 -16.96 -1.21
CA VAL A 282 1.25 -16.29 -1.27
C VAL A 282 1.34 -15.25 -0.16
N GLY A 283 2.39 -15.34 0.64
CA GLY A 283 2.67 -14.46 1.77
C GLY A 283 3.18 -15.22 2.98
N THR A 284 3.58 -14.49 4.01
CA THR A 284 3.97 -15.10 5.29
C THR A 284 2.77 -15.83 5.89
N ASN A 285 2.96 -17.11 6.20
CA ASN A 285 1.90 -17.91 6.82
C ASN A 285 1.92 -17.71 8.34
N ASP A 286 1.17 -16.72 8.80
CA ASP A 286 0.92 -16.37 10.20
C ASP A 286 -0.54 -16.58 10.60
N TYR A 287 -1.34 -17.24 9.74
CA TYR A 287 -2.73 -17.56 9.99
C TYR A 287 -2.85 -18.84 10.84
N SER A 288 -3.61 -18.76 11.92
CA SER A 288 -3.83 -19.86 12.89
C SER A 288 -5.25 -20.45 12.87
N GLY A 289 -6.13 -19.91 12.03
CA GLY A 289 -7.52 -20.39 11.95
C GLY A 289 -7.68 -21.68 11.13
N PRO A 290 -8.93 -22.17 10.98
CA PRO A 290 -9.22 -23.38 10.22
C PRO A 290 -8.95 -23.19 8.72
N LEU A 291 -8.25 -24.17 8.13
CA LEU A 291 -7.90 -24.18 6.71
C LEU A 291 -8.85 -25.03 5.88
N PRO A 292 -9.19 -24.64 4.65
CA PRO A 292 -9.88 -25.50 3.69
C PRO A 292 -8.94 -26.60 3.19
N ARG A 293 -9.52 -27.72 2.73
CA ARG A 293 -8.74 -28.78 2.05
C ARG A 293 -8.08 -28.21 0.80
N GLY A 294 -6.88 -28.69 0.46
CA GLY A 294 -6.15 -28.23 -0.73
C GLY A 294 -5.55 -26.82 -0.59
N CYS A 295 -5.46 -26.27 0.63
CA CYS A 295 -4.76 -25.01 0.88
C CYS A 295 -3.24 -25.25 0.83
N ARG A 296 -2.54 -24.45 0.01
CA ARG A 296 -1.08 -24.53 -0.20
C ARG A 296 -0.44 -23.19 0.01
N PHE A 297 0.61 -23.12 0.83
CA PHE A 297 1.33 -21.91 1.15
C PHE A 297 2.69 -21.89 0.44
N PHE A 298 2.94 -20.81 -0.30
CA PHE A 298 4.18 -20.61 -1.06
C PHE A 298 5.17 -19.66 -0.38
N GLY A 299 4.81 -19.17 0.82
CA GLY A 299 5.63 -18.18 1.52
C GLY A 299 5.70 -16.86 0.78
N HIS A 300 6.73 -16.08 1.09
CA HIS A 300 6.93 -14.78 0.45
C HIS A 300 7.61 -14.96 -0.91
N ILE A 301 6.88 -14.67 -1.98
CA ILE A 301 7.41 -14.70 -3.36
C ILE A 301 8.06 -13.33 -3.64
N THR A 302 9.31 -13.35 -4.10
CA THR A 302 10.10 -12.14 -4.37
C THR A 302 10.19 -11.79 -5.86
N THR A 303 9.94 -12.76 -6.75
CA THR A 303 10.03 -12.55 -8.19
C THR A 303 8.64 -12.39 -8.82
N VAL A 304 8.55 -11.47 -9.77
CA VAL A 304 7.29 -11.23 -10.50
C VAL A 304 6.90 -12.45 -11.35
N ASP A 305 7.88 -13.16 -11.90
CA ASP A 305 7.63 -14.37 -12.72
C ASP A 305 6.94 -15.48 -11.91
N GLN A 306 7.41 -15.75 -10.69
CA GLN A 306 6.76 -16.73 -9.80
C GLN A 306 5.34 -16.29 -9.41
N LEU A 307 5.16 -14.99 -9.12
CA LEU A 307 3.86 -14.46 -8.79
C LEU A 307 2.89 -14.54 -9.99
N SER A 308 3.37 -14.22 -11.19
CA SER A 308 2.60 -14.36 -12.43
C SER A 308 2.21 -15.82 -12.71
N SER A 309 3.09 -16.77 -12.37
CA SER A 309 2.76 -18.21 -12.47
C SER A 309 1.61 -18.60 -11.54
N VAL A 310 1.58 -18.07 -10.31
CA VAL A 310 0.47 -18.31 -9.36
C VAL A 310 -0.84 -17.75 -9.90
N TYR A 311 -0.83 -16.49 -10.37
CA TYR A 311 -2.03 -15.89 -10.98
C TYR A 311 -2.48 -16.71 -12.21
N SER A 312 -1.56 -17.09 -13.11
CA SER A 312 -1.89 -17.82 -14.34
C SER A 312 -2.42 -19.24 -14.10
N ALA A 313 -1.99 -19.89 -13.02
CA ALA A 313 -2.48 -21.23 -12.62
C ALA A 313 -3.92 -21.16 -12.08
N ALA A 314 -4.34 -20.02 -11.58
CA ALA A 314 -5.65 -19.85 -10.95
C ALA A 314 -6.79 -19.70 -11.98
N ASP A 315 -7.97 -20.17 -11.58
CA ASP A 315 -9.23 -19.93 -12.29
C ASP A 315 -9.88 -18.63 -11.80
N VAL A 316 -9.58 -18.25 -10.54
CA VAL A 316 -10.01 -16.99 -9.94
C VAL A 316 -9.00 -16.50 -8.91
N PHE A 317 -8.78 -15.19 -8.88
CA PHE A 317 -8.08 -14.51 -7.80
C PHE A 317 -9.09 -13.97 -6.79
N ALA A 318 -8.91 -14.25 -5.50
CA ALA A 318 -9.79 -13.78 -4.42
C ALA A 318 -9.11 -12.64 -3.65
N ALA A 319 -9.80 -11.49 -3.54
CA ALA A 319 -9.39 -10.33 -2.78
C ALA A 319 -10.51 -9.84 -1.84
N PRO A 320 -10.88 -10.63 -0.81
CA PRO A 320 -11.98 -10.31 0.09
C PRO A 320 -11.57 -9.30 1.18
N SER A 321 -10.78 -8.29 0.83
CA SER A 321 -10.24 -7.31 1.75
C SER A 321 -11.34 -6.46 2.39
N TYR A 322 -11.17 -6.12 3.66
CA TYR A 322 -12.02 -5.17 4.37
C TYR A 322 -11.67 -3.73 4.01
N GLN A 323 -10.40 -3.48 3.71
CA GLN A 323 -9.92 -2.14 3.38
C GLN A 323 -8.68 -2.19 2.48
N GLU A 324 -8.65 -1.32 1.48
CA GLU A 324 -7.55 -1.15 0.52
C GLU A 324 -7.43 0.32 0.11
N SER A 325 -6.21 0.79 -0.02
CA SER A 325 -5.97 2.10 -0.65
C SER A 325 -6.05 2.02 -2.18
N PHE A 326 -5.57 0.90 -2.74
CA PHE A 326 -5.60 0.62 -4.17
C PHE A 326 -6.02 -0.81 -4.48
N GLY A 327 -5.37 -1.81 -3.88
CA GLY A 327 -5.59 -3.21 -4.22
C GLY A 327 -4.75 -3.65 -5.43
N LYS A 328 -3.43 -3.45 -5.33
CA LYS A 328 -2.46 -3.75 -6.40
C LYS A 328 -2.58 -5.19 -6.94
N THR A 329 -2.79 -6.17 -6.05
CA THR A 329 -2.91 -7.59 -6.40
C THR A 329 -4.11 -7.90 -7.31
N VAL A 330 -5.20 -7.12 -7.21
CA VAL A 330 -6.35 -7.20 -8.11
C VAL A 330 -5.95 -6.88 -9.55
N VAL A 331 -5.21 -5.78 -9.74
CA VAL A 331 -4.73 -5.37 -11.08
C VAL A 331 -3.69 -6.34 -11.62
N GLU A 332 -2.79 -6.84 -10.77
CA GLU A 332 -1.78 -7.82 -11.14
C GLU A 332 -2.41 -9.12 -11.66
N ALA A 333 -3.45 -9.62 -10.98
CA ALA A 333 -4.19 -10.80 -11.41
C ALA A 333 -4.88 -10.57 -12.77
N LEU A 334 -5.54 -9.43 -12.95
CA LEU A 334 -6.15 -9.05 -14.23
C LEU A 334 -5.12 -8.91 -15.35
N CYS A 335 -3.92 -8.36 -15.07
CA CYS A 335 -2.82 -8.30 -16.05
C CYS A 335 -2.31 -9.70 -16.45
N CYS A 336 -2.50 -10.72 -15.62
CA CYS A 336 -2.25 -12.14 -15.96
C CYS A 336 -3.45 -12.81 -16.64
N GLY A 337 -4.55 -12.09 -16.93
CA GLY A 337 -5.77 -12.62 -17.52
C GLY A 337 -6.61 -13.46 -16.55
N THR A 338 -6.37 -13.33 -15.24
CA THR A 338 -7.08 -14.09 -14.23
C THR A 338 -8.29 -13.31 -13.73
N PRO A 339 -9.52 -13.84 -13.82
CA PRO A 339 -10.71 -13.18 -13.30
C PRO A 339 -10.63 -13.03 -11.78
N VAL A 340 -11.32 -12.01 -11.24
CA VAL A 340 -11.19 -11.60 -9.85
C VAL A 340 -12.54 -11.64 -9.13
N VAL A 341 -12.55 -12.18 -7.91
CA VAL A 341 -13.61 -11.93 -6.92
C VAL A 341 -13.07 -11.04 -5.84
N SER A 342 -13.69 -9.88 -5.64
CA SER A 342 -13.23 -8.86 -4.69
C SER A 342 -14.40 -8.25 -3.93
N THR A 343 -14.11 -7.72 -2.76
CA THR A 343 -14.97 -6.75 -2.08
C THR A 343 -14.85 -5.37 -2.75
N PRO A 344 -15.85 -4.46 -2.61
CA PRO A 344 -15.86 -3.16 -3.27
C PRO A 344 -14.96 -2.14 -2.54
N VAL A 345 -13.68 -2.48 -2.32
CA VAL A 345 -12.68 -1.61 -1.69
C VAL A 345 -11.53 -1.29 -2.64
N GLY A 346 -10.81 -0.20 -2.38
CA GLY A 346 -9.74 0.26 -3.25
C GLY A 346 -10.21 0.54 -4.67
N ILE A 347 -9.49 0.00 -5.67
CA ILE A 347 -9.79 0.17 -7.10
C ILE A 347 -10.85 -0.83 -7.61
N ALA A 348 -11.14 -1.91 -6.86
CA ALA A 348 -11.98 -3.00 -7.33
C ALA A 348 -13.35 -2.54 -7.86
N PRO A 349 -14.12 -1.65 -7.18
CA PRO A 349 -15.42 -1.22 -7.69
C PRO A 349 -15.36 -0.40 -8.98
N GLU A 350 -14.18 0.09 -9.36
CA GLU A 350 -13.98 0.87 -10.58
C GLU A 350 -13.67 0.00 -11.81
N ILE A 351 -13.14 -1.21 -11.58
CA ILE A 351 -12.59 -2.04 -12.65
C ILE A 351 -13.22 -3.43 -12.76
N ILE A 352 -13.78 -3.97 -11.66
CA ILE A 352 -14.40 -5.31 -11.69
C ILE A 352 -15.82 -5.22 -12.25
N ASN A 353 -16.09 -6.05 -13.24
CA ASN A 353 -17.38 -6.17 -13.89
C ASN A 353 -17.61 -7.63 -14.35
N GLU A 354 -18.77 -7.93 -14.95
CA GLU A 354 -19.14 -9.28 -15.36
C GLU A 354 -18.20 -9.93 -16.39
N ARG A 355 -17.38 -9.15 -17.10
CA ARG A 355 -16.41 -9.66 -18.10
C ARG A 355 -15.10 -10.12 -17.48
N ASN A 356 -14.81 -9.70 -16.25
CA ASN A 356 -13.52 -9.95 -15.61
C ASN A 356 -13.62 -10.44 -14.17
N GLY A 357 -14.83 -10.65 -13.64
CA GLY A 357 -15.01 -11.14 -12.27
C GLY A 357 -16.35 -10.79 -11.64
N ALA A 358 -16.35 -10.71 -10.31
CA ALA A 358 -17.52 -10.35 -9.53
C ALA A 358 -17.13 -9.60 -8.25
N LEU A 359 -18.00 -8.72 -7.79
CA LEU A 359 -17.91 -8.10 -6.46
C LEU A 359 -18.78 -8.87 -5.46
N CYS A 360 -18.31 -8.90 -4.20
CA CYS A 360 -19.06 -9.45 -3.08
C CYS A 360 -19.06 -8.44 -1.91
N ARG A 361 -20.02 -8.58 -1.00
CA ARG A 361 -20.12 -7.71 0.17
C ARG A 361 -19.00 -7.97 1.16
N VAL A 362 -18.45 -6.90 1.75
CA VAL A 362 -17.41 -6.99 2.80
C VAL A 362 -17.93 -7.81 3.97
N GLY A 363 -17.16 -8.80 4.44
CA GLY A 363 -17.47 -9.64 5.59
C GLY A 363 -18.63 -10.64 5.38
N ASP A 364 -19.22 -10.72 4.18
CA ASP A 364 -20.29 -11.67 3.88
C ASP A 364 -19.74 -12.94 3.24
N ILE A 365 -19.47 -13.94 4.09
CA ILE A 365 -18.92 -15.25 3.67
C ILE A 365 -19.85 -15.97 2.68
N ALA A 366 -21.17 -15.80 2.82
CA ALA A 366 -22.12 -16.46 1.93
C ALA A 366 -22.11 -15.81 0.54
N ASP A 367 -22.00 -14.50 0.49
CA ASP A 367 -21.89 -13.75 -0.75
C ASP A 367 -20.55 -14.02 -1.45
N LEU A 368 -19.43 -14.02 -0.70
CA LEU A 368 -18.11 -14.41 -1.21
C LEU A 368 -18.12 -15.83 -1.81
N ALA A 369 -18.70 -16.82 -1.11
CA ALA A 369 -18.83 -18.18 -1.64
C ALA A 369 -19.67 -18.22 -2.93
N ARG A 370 -20.77 -17.45 -3.00
CA ARG A 370 -21.63 -17.34 -4.18
C ARG A 370 -20.88 -16.72 -5.36
N ALA A 371 -20.15 -15.63 -5.12
CA ALA A 371 -19.34 -14.94 -6.14
C ALA A 371 -18.21 -15.84 -6.66
N LEU A 372 -17.48 -16.53 -5.77
CA LEU A 372 -16.44 -17.50 -6.17
C LEU A 372 -17.01 -18.62 -7.04
N ARG A 373 -18.14 -19.23 -6.63
CA ARG A 373 -18.80 -20.24 -7.44
C ARG A 373 -19.21 -19.71 -8.80
N HIS A 374 -19.83 -18.54 -8.86
CA HIS A 374 -20.26 -17.91 -10.09
C HIS A 374 -19.09 -17.70 -11.08
N VAL A 375 -17.95 -17.24 -10.58
CA VAL A 375 -16.76 -17.02 -11.41
C VAL A 375 -16.12 -18.35 -11.82
N LEU A 376 -16.07 -19.36 -10.96
CA LEU A 376 -15.51 -20.69 -11.26
C LEU A 376 -16.33 -21.48 -12.30
N GLU A 377 -17.65 -21.25 -12.37
CA GLU A 377 -18.57 -21.92 -13.31
C GLU A 377 -18.64 -21.24 -14.69
N ARG A 378 -17.95 -20.08 -14.87
CA ARG A 378 -17.96 -19.32 -16.13
C ARG A 378 -16.65 -19.44 -16.89
N THR A 379 -16.74 -19.30 -18.21
CA THR A 379 -15.57 -19.11 -19.08
C THR A 379 -15.34 -17.63 -19.33
N TYR A 380 -14.09 -17.21 -19.21
CA TYR A 380 -13.67 -15.83 -19.40
C TYR A 380 -12.68 -15.71 -20.56
N ASP A 381 -12.78 -14.61 -21.32
CA ASP A 381 -11.77 -14.22 -22.30
C ASP A 381 -10.57 -13.60 -21.56
N LYS A 382 -9.59 -14.45 -21.25
CA LYS A 382 -8.38 -14.06 -20.50
C LYS A 382 -7.55 -12.98 -21.20
N GLU A 383 -7.51 -13.01 -22.53
CA GLU A 383 -6.77 -12.01 -23.30
C GLU A 383 -7.47 -10.65 -23.25
N ALA A 384 -8.80 -10.60 -23.38
CA ALA A 384 -9.56 -9.36 -23.23
C ALA A 384 -9.41 -8.76 -21.82
N ILE A 385 -9.47 -9.60 -20.75
CA ILE A 385 -9.21 -9.17 -19.37
C ILE A 385 -7.84 -8.50 -19.26
N ARG A 386 -6.81 -9.16 -19.79
CA ARG A 386 -5.45 -8.67 -19.78
C ARG A 386 -5.32 -7.33 -20.51
N GLN A 387 -5.82 -7.25 -21.72
CA GLN A 387 -5.70 -6.05 -22.57
C GLN A 387 -6.35 -4.84 -21.90
N GLU A 388 -7.54 -5.00 -21.32
CA GLU A 388 -8.25 -3.95 -20.60
C GLU A 388 -7.44 -3.45 -19.40
N ALA A 389 -6.96 -4.36 -18.55
CA ALA A 389 -6.17 -4.03 -17.37
C ALA A 389 -4.82 -3.37 -17.74
N CYS A 390 -4.06 -3.97 -18.66
CA CYS A 390 -2.76 -3.47 -19.08
C CYS A 390 -2.86 -2.07 -19.72
N SER A 391 -3.92 -1.79 -20.46
CA SER A 391 -4.17 -0.46 -21.06
C SER A 391 -4.47 0.58 -19.99
N ALA A 392 -5.34 0.27 -19.04
CA ALA A 392 -5.82 1.20 -18.01
C ALA A 392 -4.72 1.66 -17.04
N PHE A 393 -3.75 0.77 -16.72
CA PHE A 393 -2.71 1.01 -15.71
C PHE A 393 -1.31 1.14 -16.29
N ARG A 394 -1.20 1.37 -17.61
CA ARG A 394 0.08 1.53 -18.31
C ARG A 394 0.94 2.65 -17.71
N PRO A 395 2.24 2.39 -17.41
CA PRO A 395 3.12 3.36 -16.76
C PRO A 395 3.17 4.72 -17.47
N ALA A 396 3.24 4.74 -18.80
CA ALA A 396 3.26 5.99 -19.59
C ALA A 396 1.99 6.83 -19.37
N ALA A 397 0.80 6.20 -19.41
CA ALA A 397 -0.47 6.92 -19.21
C ALA A 397 -0.63 7.47 -17.79
N VAL A 398 -0.12 6.75 -16.79
CA VAL A 398 -0.10 7.23 -15.40
C VAL A 398 0.91 8.36 -15.24
N ALA A 399 2.12 8.24 -15.84
CA ALA A 399 3.13 9.31 -15.82
C ALA A 399 2.61 10.61 -16.47
N GLU A 400 1.94 10.52 -17.61
CA GLU A 400 1.33 11.68 -18.28
C GLU A 400 0.36 12.46 -17.37
N LYS A 401 -0.48 11.73 -16.59
CA LYS A 401 -1.39 12.35 -15.62
C LYS A 401 -0.63 13.08 -14.50
N TYR A 402 0.44 12.47 -13.98
CA TYR A 402 1.28 13.11 -12.95
C TYR A 402 2.06 14.30 -13.52
N ILE A 403 2.61 14.20 -14.73
CA ILE A 403 3.33 15.31 -15.39
C ILE A 403 2.41 16.52 -15.56
N LYS A 404 1.19 16.30 -16.03
CA LYS A 404 0.18 17.35 -16.15
C LYS A 404 -0.11 17.99 -14.79
N LEU A 405 -0.39 17.17 -13.77
CA LEU A 405 -0.64 17.67 -12.42
C LEU A 405 0.56 18.46 -11.86
N TYR A 406 1.79 17.97 -12.03
CA TYR A 406 2.98 18.68 -11.57
C TYR A 406 3.15 20.04 -12.27
N GLN A 407 2.88 20.11 -13.56
CA GLN A 407 2.90 21.38 -14.30
C GLN A 407 1.86 22.37 -13.77
N GLU A 408 0.65 21.89 -13.44
CA GLU A 408 -0.43 22.71 -12.87
C GLU A 408 -0.09 23.26 -11.48
N VAL A 409 0.55 22.46 -10.60
CA VAL A 409 0.86 22.90 -9.24
C VAL A 409 2.14 23.73 -9.14
N ILE A 410 3.00 23.70 -10.16
CA ILE A 410 4.21 24.55 -10.23
C ILE A 410 3.87 25.98 -10.64
N GLN A 411 2.87 26.17 -11.51
CA GLN A 411 2.35 27.49 -11.91
C GLN A 411 1.70 28.22 -10.75
#